data_02af5e634a93b9cf9e40e1347eb93eba
#
_entry.id   02af5e634a93b9cf9e40e1347eb93eba
#
_cell.length_a   1.000
_cell.length_b   1.000
_cell.length_c   1.000
_cell.angle_alpha   90.00
_cell.angle_beta   90.00
_cell.angle_gamma   90.00
#
_symmetry.space_group_name_H-M   'P 1'
#
loop_
_entity.id
_entity.type
_entity.pdbx_description
1 polymer ?
#
loop_
_entity_poly.entity_id
_entity_poly.type
_entity_poly.pdbx_seq_one_letter_code
_entity_poly.pdbx_strand_id
1 'polypeptide(L)'
;MKIKWKQNLLVAWIGCFFTGASISLVMPFIPVYVEQLGTPKSQVELFSGLAISVTAFAAAIVAPIWGNLADRKGRKIMMIRAAAGMTITMGALAFVPNVYWLLIMRFMNGILSGYIPNATAMIASQAPKEKNGWALGTLSTGAIAGTLI
;
A
#
# COMPACT_ATOMS: atom_id res chain seq x y z
N MET A 1 -11.16 -24.88 -14.83
CA MET A 1 -11.87 -23.60 -14.51
C MET A 1 -11.20 -22.48 -15.28
N LYS A 2 -11.88 -21.83 -16.22
CA LYS A 2 -11.28 -20.74 -17.00
C LYS A 2 -11.01 -19.56 -16.05
N ILE A 3 -9.73 -19.20 -15.88
CA ILE A 3 -9.33 -18.04 -15.07
C ILE A 3 -9.91 -16.78 -15.74
N LYS A 4 -10.81 -16.11 -15.04
CA LYS A 4 -11.43 -14.86 -15.52
C LYS A 4 -10.50 -13.67 -15.27
N TRP A 5 -9.31 -13.70 -15.90
CA TRP A 5 -8.25 -12.72 -15.67
C TRP A 5 -8.70 -11.26 -15.90
N LYS A 6 -9.63 -11.01 -16.84
CA LYS A 6 -10.17 -9.67 -17.09
C LYS A 6 -11.00 -9.15 -15.89
N GLN A 7 -11.77 -10.03 -15.23
CA GLN A 7 -12.51 -9.66 -14.02
C GLN A 7 -11.55 -9.40 -12.86
N ASN A 8 -10.53 -10.26 -12.72
CA ASN A 8 -9.49 -10.06 -11.72
C ASN A 8 -8.70 -8.76 -11.96
N LEU A 9 -8.45 -8.41 -13.22
CA LEU A 9 -7.82 -7.15 -13.60
C LEU A 9 -8.67 -5.95 -13.17
N LEU A 10 -9.98 -5.97 -13.41
CA LEU A 10 -10.87 -4.88 -12.99
C LEU A 10 -10.89 -4.70 -11.47
N VAL A 11 -11.03 -5.80 -10.72
CA VAL A 11 -11.03 -5.77 -9.25
C VAL A 11 -9.68 -5.28 -8.71
N ALA A 12 -8.58 -5.78 -9.30
CA ALA A 12 -7.23 -5.35 -8.92
C ALA A 12 -6.99 -3.87 -9.25
N TRP A 13 -7.51 -3.39 -10.38
CA TRP A 13 -7.43 -1.98 -10.79
C TRP A 13 -8.12 -1.07 -9.78
N ILE A 14 -9.37 -1.40 -9.39
CA ILE A 14 -10.11 -0.66 -8.37
C ILE A 14 -9.32 -0.62 -7.04
N GLY A 15 -8.79 -1.76 -6.61
CA GLY A 15 -8.00 -1.82 -5.39
C GLY A 15 -6.69 -1.01 -5.47
N CYS A 16 -6.02 -1.01 -6.62
CA CYS A 16 -4.84 -0.16 -6.87
C CYS A 16 -5.19 1.32 -6.85
N PHE A 17 -6.34 1.70 -7.42
CA PHE A 17 -6.86 3.06 -7.40
C PHE A 17 -7.08 3.56 -5.96
N PHE A 18 -7.83 2.82 -5.15
CA PHE A 18 -8.06 3.19 -3.75
C PHE A 18 -6.78 3.18 -2.91
N THR A 19 -5.87 2.25 -3.17
CA THR A 19 -4.56 2.24 -2.50
C THR A 19 -3.74 3.48 -2.85
N GLY A 20 -3.67 3.83 -4.14
CA GLY A 20 -2.99 5.05 -4.61
C GLY A 20 -3.61 6.31 -4.02
N ALA A 21 -4.93 6.44 -4.05
CA ALA A 21 -5.68 7.56 -3.47
C ALA A 21 -5.40 7.70 -1.96
N SER A 22 -5.43 6.60 -1.22
CA SER A 22 -5.14 6.61 0.22
C SER A 22 -3.72 7.09 0.52
N ILE A 23 -2.73 6.68 -0.26
CA ILE A 23 -1.35 7.13 -0.10
C ILE A 23 -1.25 8.63 -0.41
N SER A 24 -1.84 9.08 -1.53
CA SER A 24 -1.79 10.47 -1.96
C SER A 24 -2.47 11.42 -0.98
N LEU A 25 -3.62 11.04 -0.44
CA LEU A 25 -4.35 11.84 0.54
C LEU A 25 -3.59 11.95 1.88
N VAL A 26 -2.90 10.91 2.30
CA VAL A 26 -2.24 10.90 3.63
C VAL A 26 -0.87 11.61 3.59
N MET A 27 -0.12 11.48 2.50
CA MET A 27 1.25 12.01 2.40
C MET A 27 1.37 13.51 2.76
N PRO A 28 0.58 14.44 2.18
CA PRO A 28 0.71 15.86 2.49
C PRO A 28 0.22 16.22 3.90
N PHE A 29 -0.60 15.38 4.52
CA PHE A 29 -1.12 15.62 5.87
C PHE A 29 -0.19 15.13 6.99
N ILE A 30 0.82 14.31 6.68
CA ILE A 30 1.75 13.81 7.70
C ILE A 30 2.43 14.94 8.47
N PRO A 31 3.03 15.98 7.84
CA PRO A 31 3.66 17.06 8.57
C PRO A 31 2.69 17.84 9.46
N VAL A 32 1.49 18.13 8.95
CA VAL A 32 0.43 18.83 9.71
C VAL A 32 0.00 17.99 10.92
N TYR A 33 -0.14 16.70 10.74
CA TYR A 33 -0.53 15.78 11.80
C TYR A 33 0.57 15.63 12.87
N VAL A 34 1.83 15.56 12.46
CA VAL A 34 2.99 15.55 13.36
C VAL A 34 3.04 16.83 14.21
N GLU A 35 2.76 17.99 13.61
CA GLU A 35 2.68 19.27 14.35
C GLU A 35 1.52 19.25 15.37
N GLN A 36 0.35 18.75 14.99
CA GLN A 36 -0.82 18.63 15.90
C GLN A 36 -0.58 17.67 17.07
N LEU A 37 0.31 16.70 16.92
CA LEU A 37 0.71 15.79 17.99
C LEU A 37 1.69 16.40 19.01
N GLY A 38 1.92 17.72 18.93
CA GLY A 38 2.75 18.45 19.89
C GLY A 38 4.25 18.43 19.58
N THR A 39 4.65 18.06 18.37
CA THR A 39 6.07 18.08 17.97
C THR A 39 6.51 19.51 17.72
N PRO A 40 7.67 19.95 18.26
CA PRO A 40 8.24 21.28 17.99
C PRO A 40 8.43 21.50 16.49
N LYS A 41 8.11 22.71 16.00
CA LYS A 41 8.22 23.07 14.56
C LYS A 41 9.57 22.74 13.94
N SER A 42 10.64 22.87 14.70
CA SER A 42 12.01 22.52 14.26
C SER A 42 12.23 21.02 13.99
N GLN A 43 11.34 20.15 14.47
CA GLN A 43 11.47 18.70 14.35
C GLN A 43 10.36 18.07 13.49
N VAL A 44 9.37 18.85 13.04
CA VAL A 44 8.23 18.35 12.23
C VAL A 44 8.72 17.69 10.94
N GLU A 45 9.65 18.30 10.24
CA GLU A 45 10.21 17.75 8.99
C GLU A 45 10.96 16.43 9.24
N LEU A 46 11.73 16.36 10.34
CA LEU A 46 12.46 15.15 10.72
C LEU A 46 11.51 14.00 10.99
N PHE A 47 10.50 14.20 11.85
CA PHE A 47 9.55 13.14 12.20
C PHE A 47 8.64 12.74 11.04
N SER A 48 8.29 13.69 10.17
CA SER A 48 7.55 13.41 8.95
C SER A 48 8.36 12.55 7.97
N GLY A 49 9.62 12.89 7.78
CA GLY A 49 10.56 12.09 6.98
C GLY A 49 10.77 10.70 7.57
N LEU A 50 10.92 10.60 8.90
CA LEU A 50 11.03 9.32 9.60
C LEU A 50 9.77 8.47 9.43
N ALA A 51 8.57 9.06 9.51
CA ALA A 51 7.31 8.33 9.34
C ALA A 51 7.19 7.68 7.94
N ILE A 52 7.64 8.40 6.91
CA ILE A 52 7.68 7.86 5.53
C ILE A 52 8.75 6.78 5.40
N SER A 53 9.96 7.07 5.88
CA SER A 53 11.12 6.17 5.78
C SER A 53 10.90 4.86 6.52
N VAL A 54 10.34 4.92 7.73
CA VAL A 54 10.04 3.73 8.54
C VAL A 54 9.02 2.83 7.85
N THR A 55 8.01 3.41 7.19
CA THR A 55 7.03 2.64 6.40
C THR A 55 7.71 1.92 5.23
N ALA A 56 8.53 2.64 4.47
CA ALA A 56 9.24 2.07 3.32
C ALA A 56 10.25 1.00 3.75
N PHE A 57 10.99 1.24 4.83
CA PHE A 57 11.97 0.31 5.38
C PHE A 57 11.31 -0.99 5.87
N ALA A 58 10.21 -0.89 6.63
CA ALA A 58 9.44 -2.04 7.07
C ALA A 58 8.91 -2.85 5.87
N ALA A 59 8.36 -2.18 4.85
CA ALA A 59 7.87 -2.83 3.65
C ALA A 59 8.99 -3.56 2.90
N ALA A 60 10.18 -2.96 2.79
CA ALA A 60 11.34 -3.57 2.14
C ALA A 60 11.81 -4.86 2.84
N ILE A 61 11.87 -4.84 4.18
CA ILE A 61 12.28 -6.02 4.96
C ILE A 61 11.31 -7.19 4.78
N VAL A 62 10.00 -6.92 4.79
CA VAL A 62 8.99 -7.98 4.75
C VAL A 62 8.61 -8.38 3.32
N ALA A 63 8.98 -7.60 2.30
CA ALA A 63 8.64 -7.88 0.90
C ALA A 63 9.02 -9.30 0.45
N PRO A 64 10.23 -9.84 0.71
CA PRO A 64 10.58 -11.20 0.31
C PRO A 64 9.76 -12.25 1.07
N ILE A 65 9.41 -12.01 2.34
CA ILE A 65 8.59 -12.91 3.16
C ILE A 65 7.19 -13.00 2.56
N TRP A 66 6.57 -11.84 2.29
CA TRP A 66 5.24 -11.80 1.70
C TRP A 66 5.20 -12.29 0.25
N GLY A 67 6.26 -12.08 -0.53
CA GLY A 67 6.42 -12.64 -1.87
C GLY A 67 6.40 -14.17 -1.84
N ASN A 68 7.23 -14.78 -1.02
CA ASN A 68 7.28 -16.24 -0.85
C ASN A 68 5.94 -16.81 -0.35
N LEU A 69 5.30 -16.13 0.59
CA LEU A 69 4.00 -16.55 1.12
C LEU A 69 2.89 -16.41 0.06
N ALA A 70 2.94 -15.38 -0.79
CA ALA A 70 2.02 -15.18 -1.90
C ALA A 70 2.13 -16.30 -2.95
N ASP A 71 3.34 -16.76 -3.21
CA ASP A 71 3.57 -17.89 -4.13
C ASP A 71 3.05 -19.21 -3.56
N ARG A 72 3.09 -19.40 -2.24
CA ARG A 72 2.60 -20.62 -1.57
C ARG A 72 1.09 -20.61 -1.29
N LYS A 73 0.54 -19.50 -0.79
CA LYS A 73 -0.86 -19.39 -0.35
C LYS A 73 -1.78 -18.73 -1.38
N GLY A 74 -1.21 -18.21 -2.46
CA GLY A 74 -1.96 -17.53 -3.51
C GLY A 74 -2.02 -16.01 -3.33
N ARG A 75 -1.81 -15.29 -4.42
CA ARG A 75 -1.70 -13.83 -4.46
C ARG A 75 -3.00 -13.11 -4.07
N LYS A 76 -4.16 -13.71 -4.39
CA LYS A 76 -5.48 -13.16 -4.02
C LYS A 76 -5.63 -13.01 -2.50
N ILE A 77 -5.26 -14.05 -1.75
CA ILE A 77 -5.33 -14.03 -0.28
C ILE A 77 -4.41 -12.96 0.29
N MET A 78 -3.22 -12.82 -0.29
CA MET A 78 -2.26 -11.82 0.13
C MET A 78 -2.70 -10.38 -0.18
N MET A 79 -3.44 -10.17 -1.27
CA MET A 79 -4.07 -8.87 -1.57
C MET A 79 -5.15 -8.52 -0.54
N ILE A 80 -6.02 -9.48 -0.18
CA ILE A 80 -7.07 -9.27 0.84
C ILE A 80 -6.43 -8.96 2.18
N ARG A 81 -5.39 -9.70 2.57
CA ARG A 81 -4.62 -9.43 3.79
C ARG A 81 -4.03 -8.01 3.78
N ALA A 82 -3.38 -7.63 2.68
CA ALA A 82 -2.77 -6.30 2.56
C ALA A 82 -3.83 -5.19 2.64
N ALA A 83 -4.95 -5.33 1.94
CA ALA A 83 -6.05 -4.37 1.99
C ALA A 83 -6.62 -4.24 3.41
N ALA A 84 -6.91 -5.35 4.09
CA ALA A 84 -7.42 -5.36 5.46
C ALA A 84 -6.41 -4.74 6.44
N GLY A 85 -5.14 -5.13 6.36
CA GLY A 85 -4.08 -4.60 7.20
C GLY A 85 -3.87 -3.10 7.03
N MET A 86 -3.85 -2.62 5.78
CA MET A 86 -3.74 -1.19 5.49
C MET A 86 -4.95 -0.40 5.99
N THR A 87 -6.16 -0.93 5.84
CA THR A 87 -7.38 -0.28 6.34
C THR A 87 -7.34 -0.14 7.87
N ILE A 88 -6.97 -1.20 8.58
CA ILE A 88 -6.87 -1.19 10.04
C ILE A 88 -5.81 -0.20 10.50
N THR A 89 -4.61 -0.23 9.91
CA THR A 89 -3.52 0.67 10.33
C THR A 89 -3.79 2.12 9.99
N MET A 90 -4.41 2.40 8.84
CA MET A 90 -4.81 3.77 8.47
C MET A 90 -5.94 4.28 9.37
N GLY A 91 -6.92 3.43 9.73
CA GLY A 91 -7.96 3.78 10.68
C GLY A 91 -7.39 4.05 12.08
N ALA A 92 -6.43 3.24 12.52
CA ALA A 92 -5.77 3.41 13.82
C ALA A 92 -4.93 4.70 13.90
N LEU A 93 -4.41 5.20 12.77
CA LEU A 93 -3.70 6.48 12.72
C LEU A 93 -4.55 7.66 13.22
N ALA A 94 -5.87 7.61 13.05
CA ALA A 94 -6.77 8.66 13.53
C ALA A 94 -6.82 8.79 15.07
N PHE A 95 -6.40 7.74 15.80
CA PHE A 95 -6.47 7.67 17.26
C PHE A 95 -5.10 7.74 17.94
N VAL A 96 -4.07 8.12 17.22
CA VAL A 96 -2.70 8.17 17.74
C VAL A 96 -2.52 9.34 18.70
N PRO A 97 -2.04 9.11 19.95
CA PRO A 97 -1.92 10.15 20.97
C PRO A 97 -0.64 11.00 20.86
N ASN A 98 0.41 10.50 20.20
CA ASN A 98 1.69 11.20 20.05
C ASN A 98 2.49 10.71 18.83
N VAL A 99 3.57 11.43 18.51
CA VAL A 99 4.39 11.15 17.32
C VAL A 99 5.08 9.77 17.36
N TYR A 100 5.40 9.25 18.52
CA TYR A 100 6.04 7.92 18.65
C TYR A 100 5.06 6.80 18.28
N TRP A 101 3.81 6.90 18.70
CA TRP A 101 2.75 5.98 18.29
C TRP A 101 2.46 6.09 16.78
N LEU A 102 2.57 7.30 16.22
CA LEU A 102 2.47 7.49 14.76
C LEU A 102 3.57 6.70 14.04
N LEU A 103 4.81 6.75 14.50
CA LEU A 103 5.91 5.98 13.92
C LEU A 103 5.68 4.46 14.01
N ILE A 104 5.16 3.97 15.15
CA ILE A 104 4.81 2.56 15.33
C ILE A 104 3.70 2.15 14.36
N MET A 105 2.64 2.93 14.21
CA MET A 105 1.56 2.65 13.28
C MET A 105 2.04 2.70 11.81
N ARG A 106 2.96 3.60 11.49
CA ARG A 106 3.61 3.67 10.19
C ARG A 106 4.47 2.44 9.89
N PHE A 107 5.21 1.96 10.88
CA PHE A 107 5.96 0.72 10.79
C PHE A 107 5.04 -0.49 10.55
N MET A 108 3.97 -0.60 11.33
CA MET A 108 2.95 -1.64 11.14
C MET A 108 2.29 -1.57 9.75
N ASN A 109 1.98 -0.36 9.27
CA ASN A 109 1.45 -0.15 7.92
C ASN A 109 2.43 -0.66 6.86
N GLY A 110 3.73 -0.41 7.01
CA GLY A 110 4.78 -0.94 6.13
C GLY A 110 4.79 -2.47 6.11
N ILE A 111 4.76 -3.12 7.29
CA ILE A 111 4.70 -4.59 7.39
C ILE A 111 3.46 -5.16 6.70
N LEU A 112 2.31 -4.53 6.86
CA LEU A 112 1.04 -5.01 6.35
C LEU A 112 0.76 -4.59 4.90
N SER A 113 1.57 -3.71 4.31
CA SER A 113 1.44 -3.23 2.94
C SER A 113 1.70 -4.32 1.88
N GLY A 114 1.67 -3.94 0.61
CA GLY A 114 2.02 -4.83 -0.50
C GLY A 114 0.86 -5.18 -1.42
N TYR A 115 -0.24 -4.40 -1.41
CA TYR A 115 -1.38 -4.63 -2.31
C TYR A 115 -0.96 -4.51 -3.78
N ILE A 116 -0.35 -3.39 -4.17
CA ILE A 116 0.04 -3.12 -5.56
C ILE A 116 1.02 -4.16 -6.13
N PRO A 117 2.13 -4.52 -5.45
CA PRO A 117 3.02 -5.57 -5.93
C PRO A 117 2.34 -6.93 -6.10
N ASN A 118 1.47 -7.31 -5.16
CA ASN A 118 0.72 -8.57 -5.27
C ASN A 118 -0.29 -8.55 -6.42
N ALA A 119 -0.98 -7.42 -6.64
CA ALA A 119 -1.91 -7.23 -7.76
C ALA A 119 -1.16 -7.34 -9.10
N THR A 120 -0.02 -6.65 -9.23
CA THR A 120 0.83 -6.69 -10.43
C THR A 120 1.30 -8.10 -10.74
N ALA A 121 1.80 -8.80 -9.73
CA ALA A 121 2.28 -10.16 -9.91
C ALA A 121 1.15 -11.17 -10.18
N MET A 122 -0.04 -10.96 -9.60
CA MET A 122 -1.22 -11.79 -9.91
C MET A 122 -1.65 -11.62 -11.36
N ILE A 123 -1.76 -10.40 -11.85
CA ILE A 123 -2.17 -10.14 -13.23
C ILE A 123 -1.08 -10.63 -14.21
N ALA A 124 0.20 -10.41 -13.91
CA ALA A 124 1.30 -10.94 -14.71
C ALA A 124 1.26 -12.46 -14.90
N SER A 125 0.82 -13.20 -13.87
CA SER A 125 0.71 -14.65 -13.92
C SER A 125 -0.56 -15.17 -14.59
N GLN A 126 -1.61 -14.37 -14.68
CA GLN A 126 -2.93 -14.78 -15.18
C GLN A 126 -3.21 -14.30 -16.62
N ALA A 127 -2.62 -13.18 -17.03
CA ALA A 127 -2.82 -12.64 -18.36
C ALA A 127 -2.05 -13.46 -19.41
N PRO A 128 -2.64 -13.66 -20.62
CA PRO A 128 -1.92 -14.28 -21.74
C PRO A 128 -0.65 -13.48 -22.08
N LYS A 129 0.41 -14.18 -22.51
CA LYS A 129 1.73 -13.56 -22.81
C LYS A 129 1.61 -12.38 -23.77
N GLU A 130 0.77 -12.50 -24.81
CA GLU A 130 0.57 -11.45 -25.83
C GLU A 130 -0.14 -10.20 -25.27
N LYS A 131 -0.91 -10.33 -24.17
CA LYS A 131 -1.69 -9.26 -23.55
C LYS A 131 -1.14 -8.79 -22.20
N ASN A 132 -0.04 -9.37 -21.75
CA ASN A 132 0.51 -9.11 -20.43
C ASN A 132 0.94 -7.64 -20.28
N GLY A 133 1.61 -7.07 -21.28
CA GLY A 133 1.99 -5.66 -21.28
C GLY A 133 0.79 -4.72 -21.19
N TRP A 134 -0.27 -4.99 -21.97
CA TRP A 134 -1.52 -4.23 -21.91
C TRP A 134 -2.19 -4.35 -20.53
N ALA A 135 -2.28 -5.55 -19.99
CA ALA A 135 -2.92 -5.80 -18.71
C ALA A 135 -2.18 -5.09 -17.55
N LEU A 136 -0.85 -5.15 -17.53
CA LEU A 136 -0.03 -4.48 -16.54
C LEU A 136 -0.05 -2.95 -16.71
N GLY A 137 -0.03 -2.46 -17.94
CA GLY A 137 -0.20 -1.04 -18.24
C GLY A 137 -1.55 -0.51 -17.75
N THR A 138 -2.64 -1.24 -18.02
CA THR A 138 -3.97 -0.91 -17.49
C THR A 138 -4.00 -0.92 -15.98
N LEU A 139 -3.40 -1.91 -15.31
CA LEU A 139 -3.34 -1.97 -13.85
C LEU A 139 -2.60 -0.75 -13.26
N SER A 140 -1.50 -0.36 -13.88
CA SER A 140 -0.71 0.80 -13.45
C SER A 140 -1.50 2.12 -13.55
N THR A 141 -2.39 2.26 -14.56
CA THR A 141 -3.25 3.45 -14.64
C THR A 141 -4.16 3.61 -13.42
N GLY A 142 -4.61 2.50 -12.82
CA GLY A 142 -5.39 2.54 -11.58
C GLY A 142 -4.60 3.16 -10.42
N ALA A 143 -3.40 2.68 -10.19
CA ALA A 143 -2.53 3.21 -9.13
C ALA A 143 -2.20 4.70 -9.36
N ILE A 144 -1.82 5.07 -10.58
CA ILE A 144 -1.49 6.45 -10.95
C ILE A 144 -2.73 7.36 -10.84
N ALA A 145 -3.88 6.94 -11.36
CA ALA A 145 -5.12 7.72 -11.26
C ALA A 145 -5.51 7.96 -9.79
N GLY A 146 -5.31 6.97 -8.91
CA GLY A 146 -5.51 7.13 -7.48
C GLY A 146 -4.57 8.18 -6.86
N THR A 147 -3.32 8.23 -7.29
CA THR A 147 -2.34 9.21 -6.75
C THR A 147 -2.55 10.62 -7.27
N LEU A 148 -3.34 10.82 -8.32
CA LEU A 148 -3.65 12.15 -8.89
C LEU A 148 -4.86 12.85 -8.22
N ILE A 149 -5.56 12.15 -7.33
CA ILE A 149 -6.67 12.71 -6.56
C ILE A 149 -6.15 13.38 -5.29
#